data_6dddd3d30245ce20bb28696ff52b0ea4
#
_entry.id   6dddd3d30245ce20bb28696ff52b0ea4
#
_cell.length_a   1.000
_cell.length_b   1.000
_cell.length_c   1.000
_cell.angle_alpha   90.00
_cell.angle_beta   90.00
_cell.angle_gamma   90.00
#
_symmetry.space_group_name_H-M   'P 1'
#
loop_
_entity.id
_entity.type
_entity.pdbx_description
1 polymer ?
#
loop_
_entity_poly.entity_id
_entity_poly.type
_entity_poly.pdbx_seq_one_letter_code
_entity_poly.pdbx_strand_id
1 'polypeptide(L)'
;MKTGLITTDTYQNHNTGDGHPEKIDRVTVVIDNFKKLDNKDLVWKKPSKFDRSLLEITHNSDYINFVEKSFPEKGLSFLDGDTIVSPGSKDATSDAVGSIITAIDGVQNKDFKNAFCAVRPPGHHAEKNKAMGFCIYNNVAVGANYLINKYKLKKIAIIDFDVHHGNGTQDIFYDNEKVLYISTHQYPYYPGSGTNDEKGKHNNILNIPLPAGTTSEEYLNAYEFVLNKIKEFKPEFILLSAGFDAHKDDPLAQLQLESKDFYSITKRTLELSKQYCDGKVVSILEGGYDLQALQESTEMHVKALLEFN
;
A
#
# COMPACT_ATOMS: atom_id res chain seq x y z
N MET A 1 -22.57 -1.64 -6.17
CA MET A 1 -22.07 -0.50 -5.33
C MET A 1 -20.84 0.08 -6.00
N LYS A 2 -20.48 1.33 -5.68
CA LYS A 2 -19.33 2.02 -6.33
C LYS A 2 -18.01 1.73 -5.64
N THR A 3 -16.90 1.86 -6.39
CA THR A 3 -15.50 1.78 -5.89
C THR A 3 -14.89 3.17 -5.91
N GLY A 4 -14.24 3.61 -4.84
CA GLY A 4 -13.50 4.87 -4.79
C GLY A 4 -12.15 4.74 -5.51
N LEU A 5 -11.79 5.72 -6.34
CA LEU A 5 -10.44 5.91 -6.85
C LEU A 5 -9.92 7.25 -6.33
N ILE A 6 -8.95 7.19 -5.42
CA ILE A 6 -8.40 8.39 -4.79
C ILE A 6 -7.07 8.71 -5.44
N THR A 7 -6.96 9.88 -6.06
CA THR A 7 -5.75 10.33 -6.72
C THR A 7 -5.73 11.84 -6.95
N THR A 8 -4.57 12.38 -7.33
CA THR A 8 -4.37 13.81 -7.64
C THR A 8 -3.18 13.99 -8.57
N ASP A 9 -3.14 15.13 -9.26
CA ASP A 9 -2.05 15.48 -10.18
C ASP A 9 -0.74 15.85 -9.44
N THR A 10 -0.77 16.11 -8.14
CA THR A 10 0.43 16.44 -7.34
C THR A 10 1.47 15.33 -7.35
N TYR A 11 1.06 14.07 -7.56
CA TYR A 11 1.97 12.92 -7.66
C TYR A 11 2.94 13.02 -8.84
N GLN A 12 2.58 13.76 -9.89
CA GLN A 12 3.46 14.05 -11.04
C GLN A 12 4.57 15.04 -10.69
N ASN A 13 4.47 15.76 -9.58
CA ASN A 13 5.47 16.71 -9.11
C ASN A 13 6.55 16.10 -8.23
N HIS A 14 6.35 14.84 -7.79
CA HIS A 14 7.37 14.08 -7.05
C HIS A 14 8.42 13.55 -8.04
N ASN A 15 9.47 14.36 -8.24
CA ASN A 15 10.58 14.02 -9.12
C ASN A 15 11.70 13.34 -8.32
N THR A 16 11.99 12.10 -8.65
CA THR A 16 13.02 11.26 -8.03
C THR A 16 14.33 11.25 -8.82
N GLY A 17 14.40 12.01 -9.92
CA GLY A 17 15.58 12.07 -10.80
C GLY A 17 15.52 11.09 -11.95
N ASP A 18 16.42 11.34 -12.95
CA ASP A 18 16.50 10.53 -14.16
C ASP A 18 16.96 9.09 -13.85
N GLY A 19 16.29 8.12 -14.46
CA GLY A 19 16.65 6.70 -14.32
C GLY A 19 16.18 6.04 -13.01
N HIS A 20 15.54 6.79 -12.10
CA HIS A 20 15.00 6.20 -10.88
C HIS A 20 13.81 5.27 -11.19
N PRO A 21 13.73 4.06 -10.59
CA PRO A 21 12.63 3.14 -10.87
C PRO A 21 11.28 3.67 -10.39
N GLU A 22 11.23 4.31 -9.20
CA GLU A 22 10.03 4.99 -8.69
C GLU A 22 9.88 6.35 -9.38
N LYS A 23 9.34 6.38 -10.58
CA LYS A 23 9.23 7.54 -11.47
C LYS A 23 7.78 7.98 -11.71
N ILE A 24 7.62 9.20 -12.18
CA ILE A 24 6.31 9.84 -12.43
C ILE A 24 5.42 8.99 -13.35
N ASP A 25 6.00 8.33 -14.34
CA ASP A 25 5.26 7.50 -15.29
C ASP A 25 4.43 6.39 -14.62
N ARG A 26 4.85 5.90 -13.46
CA ARG A 26 4.12 4.85 -12.72
C ARG A 26 2.67 5.24 -12.43
N VAL A 27 2.46 6.38 -11.80
CA VAL A 27 1.10 6.85 -11.49
C VAL A 27 0.38 7.35 -12.74
N THR A 28 1.10 7.88 -13.71
CA THR A 28 0.55 8.39 -14.97
C THR A 28 -0.11 7.26 -15.78
N VAL A 29 0.58 6.13 -15.99
CA VAL A 29 0.01 5.00 -16.75
C VAL A 29 -1.23 4.42 -16.06
N VAL A 30 -1.24 4.36 -14.73
CA VAL A 30 -2.39 3.90 -13.94
C VAL A 30 -3.59 4.83 -14.10
N ILE A 31 -3.40 6.14 -13.89
CA ILE A 31 -4.47 7.13 -13.98
C ILE A 31 -5.02 7.22 -15.40
N ASP A 32 -4.15 7.26 -16.40
CA ASP A 32 -4.58 7.37 -17.80
C ASP A 32 -5.33 6.12 -18.26
N ASN A 33 -4.97 4.94 -17.76
CA ASN A 33 -5.73 3.72 -18.02
C ASN A 33 -7.15 3.80 -17.44
N PHE A 34 -7.31 4.21 -16.18
CA PHE A 34 -8.63 4.34 -15.57
C PHE A 34 -9.49 5.45 -16.21
N LYS A 35 -8.88 6.53 -16.69
CA LYS A 35 -9.60 7.55 -17.48
C LYS A 35 -10.14 6.98 -18.80
N LYS A 36 -9.36 6.12 -19.48
CA LYS A 36 -9.78 5.47 -20.74
C LYS A 36 -10.90 4.46 -20.54
N LEU A 37 -10.89 3.74 -19.43
CA LEU A 37 -11.93 2.76 -19.10
C LEU A 37 -13.30 3.41 -18.83
N ASP A 38 -13.35 4.68 -18.47
CA ASP A 38 -14.57 5.50 -18.22
C ASP A 38 -15.67 4.73 -17.48
N ASN A 39 -15.31 4.00 -16.43
CA ASN A 39 -16.24 3.16 -15.69
C ASN A 39 -17.06 4.00 -14.71
N LYS A 40 -18.40 4.00 -14.88
CA LYS A 40 -19.36 4.79 -14.09
C LYS A 40 -19.44 4.40 -12.61
N ASP A 41 -19.01 3.19 -12.27
CA ASP A 41 -18.96 2.70 -10.89
C ASP A 41 -17.66 3.06 -10.18
N LEU A 42 -16.72 3.69 -10.88
CA LEU A 42 -15.48 4.24 -10.32
C LEU A 42 -15.68 5.71 -9.93
N VAL A 43 -15.62 5.99 -8.63
CA VAL A 43 -15.84 7.33 -8.07
C VAL A 43 -14.49 8.00 -7.81
N TRP A 44 -14.14 8.97 -8.64
CA TRP A 44 -12.92 9.75 -8.50
C TRP A 44 -13.03 10.74 -7.34
N LYS A 45 -12.06 10.72 -6.44
CA LYS A 45 -11.94 11.66 -5.31
C LYS A 45 -10.51 12.19 -5.20
N LYS A 46 -10.38 13.45 -4.79
CA LYS A 46 -9.09 14.03 -4.43
C LYS A 46 -8.77 13.75 -2.97
N PRO A 47 -7.48 13.70 -2.60
CA PRO A 47 -7.07 13.58 -1.21
C PRO A 47 -7.60 14.73 -0.36
N SER A 48 -8.00 14.44 0.86
CA SER A 48 -8.31 15.46 1.86
C SER A 48 -7.02 15.91 2.56
N LYS A 49 -7.02 17.15 3.03
CA LYS A 49 -6.00 17.61 3.97
C LYS A 49 -6.24 16.94 5.33
N PHE A 50 -5.17 16.73 6.07
CA PHE A 50 -5.21 16.12 7.39
C PHE A 50 -4.37 16.94 8.38
N ASP A 51 -4.60 16.74 9.67
CA ASP A 51 -3.81 17.34 10.73
C ASP A 51 -2.50 16.55 10.93
N ARG A 52 -1.39 17.26 11.12
CA ARG A 52 -0.06 16.68 11.37
C ARG A 52 -0.06 15.65 12.51
N SER A 53 -0.91 15.82 13.51
CA SER A 53 -1.04 14.88 14.63
C SER A 53 -1.32 13.44 14.20
N LEU A 54 -1.89 13.22 13.00
CA LEU A 54 -2.08 11.88 12.45
C LEU A 54 -0.75 11.22 12.05
N LEU A 55 0.25 11.99 11.61
CA LEU A 55 1.59 11.46 11.38
C LEU A 55 2.27 11.10 12.70
N GLU A 56 2.10 11.93 13.74
CA GLU A 56 2.75 11.77 15.06
C GLU A 56 2.25 10.51 15.82
N ILE A 57 1.11 9.96 15.44
CA ILE A 57 0.63 8.67 15.96
C ILE A 57 1.40 7.49 15.33
N THR A 58 1.99 7.69 14.16
CA THR A 58 2.63 6.64 13.36
C THR A 58 4.15 6.78 13.34
N HIS A 59 4.64 8.00 13.22
CA HIS A 59 6.06 8.34 13.11
C HIS A 59 6.50 9.23 14.26
N ASN A 60 7.78 9.12 14.64
CA ASN A 60 8.35 9.99 15.65
C ASN A 60 8.39 11.45 15.19
N SER A 61 8.09 12.41 16.09
CA SER A 61 8.09 13.84 15.77
C SER A 61 9.42 14.34 15.21
N ASP A 62 10.56 13.81 15.70
CA ASP A 62 11.88 14.18 15.18
C ASP A 62 12.07 13.73 13.72
N TYR A 63 11.57 12.54 13.36
CA TYR A 63 11.58 12.05 12.00
C TYR A 63 10.69 12.90 11.09
N ILE A 64 9.49 13.25 11.53
CA ILE A 64 8.58 14.13 10.78
C ILE A 64 9.25 15.49 10.55
N ASN A 65 9.87 16.07 11.58
CA ASN A 65 10.61 17.32 11.47
C ASN A 65 11.81 17.23 10.50
N PHE A 66 12.52 16.10 10.50
CA PHE A 66 13.59 15.82 9.55
C PHE A 66 13.07 15.79 8.11
N VAL A 67 12.01 15.02 7.84
CA VAL A 67 11.39 14.93 6.51
C VAL A 67 10.93 16.32 6.02
N GLU A 68 10.20 17.07 6.85
CA GLU A 68 9.69 18.39 6.49
C GLU A 68 10.79 19.39 6.14
N LYS A 69 11.96 19.31 6.79
CA LYS A 69 13.13 20.15 6.51
C LYS A 69 13.96 19.68 5.33
N SER A 70 13.78 18.43 4.89
CA SER A 70 14.57 17.82 3.81
C SER A 70 14.03 18.13 2.43
N PHE A 71 12.81 18.64 2.30
CA PHE A 71 12.28 19.05 1.00
C PHE A 71 13.04 20.28 0.48
N PRO A 72 13.75 20.16 -0.67
CA PRO A 72 14.57 21.25 -1.17
C PRO A 72 13.72 22.31 -1.88
N GLU A 73 14.18 23.57 -1.90
CA GLU A 73 13.56 24.61 -2.74
C GLU A 73 13.82 24.41 -4.23
N LYS A 74 14.95 23.78 -4.57
CA LYS A 74 15.38 23.48 -5.95
C LYS A 74 16.17 22.18 -5.99
N GLY A 75 16.11 21.47 -7.11
CA GLY A 75 16.90 20.25 -7.34
C GLY A 75 16.37 19.06 -6.52
N LEU A 76 17.27 18.19 -6.13
CA LEU A 76 16.98 16.94 -5.43
C LEU A 76 17.69 16.90 -4.07
N SER A 77 17.08 16.25 -3.10
CA SER A 77 17.65 15.91 -1.80
C SER A 77 17.40 14.43 -1.51
N PHE A 78 18.10 13.88 -0.52
CA PHE A 78 18.04 12.46 -0.17
C PHE A 78 17.66 12.31 1.30
N LEU A 79 16.67 11.46 1.58
CA LEU A 79 16.31 11.09 2.95
C LEU A 79 17.15 9.90 3.43
N ASP A 80 17.53 9.03 2.51
CA ASP A 80 18.49 7.94 2.67
C ASP A 80 19.19 7.62 1.33
N GLY A 81 19.77 6.41 1.18
CA GLY A 81 20.54 6.02 -0.02
C GLY A 81 19.73 5.96 -1.32
N ASP A 82 18.42 5.74 -1.26
CA ASP A 82 17.53 5.53 -2.42
C ASP A 82 16.20 6.29 -2.36
N THR A 83 15.93 7.03 -1.29
CA THR A 83 14.68 7.79 -1.12
C THR A 83 14.92 9.26 -1.43
N ILE A 84 14.61 9.64 -2.67
CA ILE A 84 14.89 10.96 -3.24
C ILE A 84 13.66 11.86 -3.13
N VAL A 85 13.88 13.13 -2.78
CA VAL A 85 12.84 14.17 -2.72
C VAL A 85 13.20 15.39 -3.55
N SER A 86 12.18 16.04 -4.06
CA SER A 86 12.22 17.28 -4.85
C SER A 86 11.26 18.31 -4.26
N PRO A 87 11.20 19.55 -4.75
CA PRO A 87 10.26 20.56 -4.23
C PRO A 87 8.81 20.09 -4.21
N GLY A 88 8.36 19.39 -5.26
CA GLY A 88 6.99 18.87 -5.35
C GLY A 88 6.70 17.64 -4.50
N SER A 89 7.73 17.01 -3.92
CA SER A 89 7.57 15.82 -3.08
C SER A 89 6.81 16.11 -1.80
N LYS A 90 6.87 17.33 -1.28
CA LYS A 90 6.15 17.74 -0.07
C LYS A 90 4.65 17.58 -0.23
N ASP A 91 4.09 18.12 -1.32
CA ASP A 91 2.64 18.03 -1.57
C ASP A 91 2.23 16.61 -1.93
N ALA A 92 3.01 15.92 -2.77
CA ALA A 92 2.74 14.52 -3.14
C ALA A 92 2.73 13.60 -1.92
N THR A 93 3.70 13.72 -1.01
CA THR A 93 3.77 12.93 0.22
C THR A 93 2.58 13.20 1.14
N SER A 94 2.20 14.47 1.30
CA SER A 94 1.02 14.85 2.07
C SER A 94 -0.25 14.29 1.44
N ASP A 95 -0.41 14.38 0.14
CA ASP A 95 -1.58 13.88 -0.57
C ASP A 95 -1.66 12.34 -0.57
N ALA A 96 -0.52 11.62 -0.55
CA ALA A 96 -0.51 10.17 -0.41
C ALA A 96 -1.12 9.72 0.92
N VAL A 97 -0.74 10.36 2.02
CA VAL A 97 -1.38 10.16 3.32
C VAL A 97 -2.84 10.62 3.31
N GLY A 98 -3.14 11.76 2.72
CA GLY A 98 -4.52 12.28 2.57
C GLY A 98 -5.42 11.33 1.77
N SER A 99 -4.85 10.57 0.82
CA SER A 99 -5.60 9.59 0.01
C SER A 99 -6.11 8.43 0.83
N ILE A 100 -5.28 7.82 1.67
CA ILE A 100 -5.73 6.70 2.50
C ILE A 100 -6.82 7.14 3.50
N ILE A 101 -6.69 8.35 4.06
CA ILE A 101 -7.68 8.93 4.97
C ILE A 101 -9.01 9.14 4.23
N THR A 102 -8.98 9.76 3.03
CA THR A 102 -10.17 9.97 2.20
C THR A 102 -10.85 8.66 1.83
N ALA A 103 -10.07 7.64 1.46
CA ALA A 103 -10.58 6.32 1.13
C ALA A 103 -11.28 5.65 2.32
N ILE A 104 -10.66 5.70 3.49
CA ILE A 104 -11.22 5.16 4.74
C ILE A 104 -12.53 5.88 5.09
N ASP A 105 -12.54 7.21 5.07
CA ASP A 105 -13.74 7.98 5.38
C ASP A 105 -14.88 7.65 4.39
N GLY A 106 -14.59 7.56 3.10
CA GLY A 106 -15.58 7.21 2.10
C GLY A 106 -16.17 5.81 2.26
N VAL A 107 -15.36 4.82 2.65
CA VAL A 107 -15.84 3.47 2.96
C VAL A 107 -16.66 3.44 4.25
N GLN A 108 -16.21 4.11 5.30
CA GLN A 108 -16.92 4.17 6.58
C GLN A 108 -18.23 4.95 6.48
N ASN A 109 -18.30 6.00 5.68
CA ASN A 109 -19.49 6.80 5.42
C ASN A 109 -20.41 6.17 4.36
N LYS A 110 -19.99 5.05 3.72
CA LYS A 110 -20.73 4.36 2.66
C LYS A 110 -20.89 5.19 1.37
N ASP A 111 -19.98 6.13 1.09
CA ASP A 111 -19.92 6.84 -0.19
C ASP A 111 -19.57 5.87 -1.34
N PHE A 112 -18.74 4.87 -1.02
CA PHE A 112 -18.41 3.72 -1.86
C PHE A 112 -18.10 2.50 -0.96
N LYS A 113 -18.11 1.30 -1.52
CA LYS A 113 -17.96 0.06 -0.77
C LYS A 113 -16.52 -0.25 -0.41
N ASN A 114 -15.62 -0.01 -1.35
CA ASN A 114 -14.19 -0.22 -1.25
C ASN A 114 -13.47 0.88 -2.03
N ALA A 115 -12.14 0.97 -1.93
CA ALA A 115 -11.39 1.99 -2.63
C ALA A 115 -9.97 1.54 -3.01
N PHE A 116 -9.44 2.15 -4.07
CA PHE A 116 -8.03 2.11 -4.44
C PHE A 116 -7.44 3.53 -4.43
N CYS A 117 -6.29 3.69 -3.78
CA CYS A 117 -5.51 4.93 -3.75
C CYS A 117 -4.35 4.81 -4.74
N ALA A 118 -4.46 5.47 -5.89
CA ALA A 118 -3.38 5.55 -6.88
C ALA A 118 -2.46 6.72 -6.52
N VAL A 119 -1.41 6.45 -5.78
CA VAL A 119 -0.54 7.43 -5.11
C VAL A 119 0.94 7.27 -5.46
N ARG A 120 1.71 8.31 -5.23
CA ARG A 120 3.16 8.37 -5.09
C ARG A 120 3.51 9.44 -4.03
N PRO A 121 4.55 9.25 -3.23
CA PRO A 121 5.42 8.08 -3.06
C PRO A 121 4.71 6.88 -2.40
N PRO A 122 5.30 5.67 -2.47
CA PRO A 122 4.87 4.50 -1.70
C PRO A 122 5.16 4.68 -0.21
N GLY A 123 4.76 3.70 0.64
CA GLY A 123 4.83 3.91 2.08
C GLY A 123 5.33 2.75 2.93
N HIS A 124 5.20 1.49 2.51
CA HIS A 124 5.32 0.33 3.39
C HIS A 124 6.72 0.08 4.00
N HIS A 125 7.78 0.66 3.40
CA HIS A 125 9.13 0.59 3.96
C HIS A 125 9.44 1.67 5.00
N ALA A 126 8.69 2.78 5.04
CA ALA A 126 8.96 3.84 6.01
C ALA A 126 8.67 3.36 7.44
N GLU A 127 9.72 3.32 8.27
CA GLU A 127 9.66 2.93 9.68
C GLU A 127 9.21 4.10 10.57
N LYS A 128 9.08 3.87 11.87
CA LYS A 128 8.71 4.95 12.82
C LYS A 128 9.60 6.18 12.74
N ASN A 129 10.88 5.98 12.43
CA ASN A 129 11.91 7.03 12.49
C ASN A 129 12.86 7.05 11.30
N LYS A 130 12.53 6.37 10.20
CA LYS A 130 13.42 6.24 9.05
C LYS A 130 12.64 6.13 7.74
N ALA A 131 13.07 6.91 6.73
CA ALA A 131 12.69 6.70 5.33
C ALA A 131 13.57 5.62 4.73
N MET A 132 13.03 4.80 3.85
CA MET A 132 13.80 3.86 3.02
C MET A 132 12.94 3.27 1.90
N GLY A 133 13.57 2.66 0.90
CA GLY A 133 12.85 1.96 -0.17
C GLY A 133 11.86 2.87 -0.91
N PHE A 134 12.25 4.09 -1.22
CA PHE A 134 11.45 5.11 -1.88
C PHE A 134 10.28 5.65 -1.03
N CYS A 135 10.09 5.13 0.19
CA CYS A 135 8.99 5.44 1.09
C CYS A 135 9.34 6.58 2.06
N ILE A 136 8.48 7.59 2.13
CA ILE A 136 8.68 8.77 2.98
C ILE A 136 7.86 8.64 4.27
N TYR A 137 6.54 8.56 4.20
CA TYR A 137 5.67 8.21 5.31
C TYR A 137 4.97 6.89 5.03
N ASN A 138 4.69 6.13 6.06
CA ASN A 138 3.99 4.86 5.92
C ASN A 138 2.47 5.10 5.78
N ASN A 139 2.03 5.26 4.53
CA ASN A 139 0.66 5.62 4.21
C ASN A 139 -0.36 4.63 4.81
N VAL A 140 -0.14 3.33 4.63
CA VAL A 140 -1.06 2.29 5.12
C VAL A 140 -1.10 2.25 6.65
N ALA A 141 0.05 2.46 7.31
CA ALA A 141 0.12 2.51 8.77
C ALA A 141 -0.59 3.73 9.35
N VAL A 142 -0.48 4.90 8.71
CA VAL A 142 -1.28 6.08 9.07
C VAL A 142 -2.76 5.76 8.94
N GLY A 143 -3.18 5.08 7.88
CA GLY A 143 -4.56 4.62 7.68
C GLY A 143 -5.05 3.70 8.80
N ALA A 144 -4.25 2.72 9.21
CA ALA A 144 -4.59 1.81 10.30
C ALA A 144 -4.71 2.55 11.65
N ASN A 145 -3.76 3.43 11.96
CA ASN A 145 -3.82 4.25 13.15
C ASN A 145 -5.02 5.23 13.14
N TYR A 146 -5.38 5.75 11.97
CA TYR A 146 -6.58 6.56 11.80
C TYR A 146 -7.86 5.78 12.10
N LEU A 147 -8.00 4.55 11.61
CA LEU A 147 -9.12 3.66 11.95
C LEU A 147 -9.22 3.41 13.45
N ILE A 148 -8.10 3.15 14.13
CA ILE A 148 -8.05 2.95 15.58
C ILE A 148 -8.49 4.21 16.32
N ASN A 149 -7.95 5.37 15.93
CA ASN A 149 -8.12 6.60 16.72
C ASN A 149 -9.45 7.31 16.44
N LYS A 150 -9.87 7.42 15.18
CA LYS A 150 -11.14 8.08 14.82
C LYS A 150 -12.34 7.14 14.95
N TYR A 151 -12.25 5.95 14.38
CA TYR A 151 -13.37 5.02 14.31
C TYR A 151 -13.41 4.00 15.45
N LYS A 152 -12.41 4.02 16.35
CA LYS A 152 -12.30 3.16 17.54
C LYS A 152 -12.31 1.67 17.22
N LEU A 153 -11.87 1.30 16.01
CA LEU A 153 -11.77 -0.10 15.63
C LEU A 153 -10.67 -0.81 16.45
N LYS A 154 -10.87 -2.09 16.68
CA LYS A 154 -10.01 -2.90 17.56
C LYS A 154 -9.24 -3.97 16.80
N LYS A 155 -9.67 -4.29 15.57
CA LYS A 155 -9.06 -5.35 14.75
C LYS A 155 -8.95 -4.90 13.30
N ILE A 156 -7.75 -4.53 12.87
CA ILE A 156 -7.44 -4.11 11.51
C ILE A 156 -6.44 -5.10 10.92
N ALA A 157 -6.71 -5.63 9.73
CA ALA A 157 -5.73 -6.40 9.00
C ALA A 157 -5.08 -5.52 7.93
N ILE A 158 -3.76 -5.57 7.85
CA ILE A 158 -2.98 -5.04 6.73
C ILE A 158 -2.41 -6.25 6.00
N ILE A 159 -2.74 -6.38 4.72
CA ILE A 159 -2.20 -7.40 3.83
C ILE A 159 -1.30 -6.69 2.82
N ASP A 160 -0.05 -7.04 2.82
CA ASP A 160 0.98 -6.51 1.96
C ASP A 160 1.38 -7.59 0.94
N PHE A 161 1.08 -7.34 -0.33
CA PHE A 161 1.45 -8.24 -1.42
C PHE A 161 2.46 -7.61 -2.39
N ASP A 162 3.09 -6.50 -2.00
CA ASP A 162 4.32 -6.03 -2.62
C ASP A 162 5.37 -7.14 -2.56
N VAL A 163 6.21 -7.23 -3.58
CA VAL A 163 7.25 -8.26 -3.66
C VAL A 163 8.33 -8.08 -2.59
N HIS A 164 8.49 -6.86 -2.07
CA HIS A 164 9.40 -6.53 -0.99
C HIS A 164 8.70 -6.61 0.36
N HIS A 165 9.40 -7.08 1.38
CA HIS A 165 8.87 -7.05 2.74
C HIS A 165 8.63 -5.62 3.22
N GLY A 166 7.43 -5.29 3.66
CA GLY A 166 7.08 -3.99 4.23
C GLY A 166 7.58 -3.84 5.67
N ASN A 167 8.90 -3.77 5.82
CA ASN A 167 9.57 -3.67 7.12
C ASN A 167 9.09 -2.50 7.97
N GLY A 168 8.75 -1.37 7.35
CA GLY A 168 8.24 -0.21 8.06
C GLY A 168 6.86 -0.46 8.68
N THR A 169 5.96 -1.10 7.97
CA THR A 169 4.65 -1.48 8.50
C THR A 169 4.81 -2.48 9.65
N GLN A 170 5.69 -3.47 9.49
CA GLN A 170 6.03 -4.41 10.56
C GLN A 170 6.60 -3.71 11.79
N ASP A 171 7.57 -2.79 11.64
CA ASP A 171 8.18 -2.02 12.74
C ASP A 171 7.13 -1.22 13.52
N ILE A 172 6.24 -0.52 12.80
CA ILE A 172 5.21 0.32 13.41
C ILE A 172 4.24 -0.51 14.26
N PHE A 173 3.86 -1.70 13.81
CA PHE A 173 2.86 -2.53 14.48
C PHE A 173 3.43 -3.74 15.23
N TYR A 174 4.76 -3.84 15.40
CA TYR A 174 5.40 -4.97 16.06
C TYR A 174 4.88 -5.24 17.47
N ASP A 175 4.45 -4.19 18.17
CA ASP A 175 3.89 -4.21 19.53
C ASP A 175 2.48 -3.62 19.56
N ASN A 176 1.60 -4.04 18.64
CA ASN A 176 0.23 -3.54 18.59
C ASN A 176 -0.77 -4.65 18.27
N GLU A 177 -1.42 -5.19 19.30
CA GLU A 177 -2.39 -6.30 19.19
C GLU A 177 -3.63 -6.00 18.32
N LYS A 178 -3.91 -4.69 18.04
CA LYS A 178 -5.08 -4.30 17.25
C LYS A 178 -4.84 -4.43 15.76
N VAL A 179 -3.58 -4.57 15.33
CA VAL A 179 -3.23 -4.66 13.91
C VAL A 179 -2.56 -6.00 13.62
N LEU A 180 -3.18 -6.77 12.76
CA LEU A 180 -2.56 -7.92 12.12
C LEU A 180 -1.87 -7.44 10.84
N TYR A 181 -0.55 -7.63 10.75
CA TYR A 181 0.21 -7.41 9.52
C TYR A 181 0.57 -8.75 8.88
N ILE A 182 0.30 -8.87 7.58
CA ILE A 182 0.63 -10.05 6.78
C ILE A 182 1.38 -9.59 5.54
N SER A 183 2.54 -10.20 5.27
CA SER A 183 3.33 -9.91 4.07
C SER A 183 3.67 -11.18 3.32
N THR A 184 3.44 -11.16 1.99
CA THR A 184 3.90 -12.18 1.05
C THR A 184 4.98 -11.56 0.17
N HIS A 185 6.23 -11.94 0.32
CA HIS A 185 7.36 -11.26 -0.32
C HIS A 185 8.46 -12.23 -0.74
N GLN A 186 9.28 -11.80 -1.69
CA GLN A 186 10.47 -12.56 -2.07
C GLN A 186 11.50 -12.54 -0.93
N TYR A 187 12.08 -13.70 -0.62
CA TYR A 187 13.13 -13.83 0.39
C TYR A 187 14.10 -14.97 0.03
N PRO A 188 15.44 -14.81 0.24
CA PRO A 188 16.10 -13.59 0.70
C PRO A 188 16.13 -12.49 -0.36
N TYR A 189 15.69 -11.31 -0.01
CA TYR A 189 15.69 -10.14 -0.90
C TYR A 189 15.66 -8.84 -0.08
N TYR A 190 15.67 -7.66 -0.77
CA TYR A 190 15.49 -6.37 -0.08
C TYR A 190 14.19 -6.36 0.72
N PRO A 191 14.14 -5.78 1.93
CA PRO A 191 15.22 -5.12 2.67
C PRO A 191 16.04 -6.06 3.56
N GLY A 192 15.90 -7.38 3.48
CA GLY A 192 16.62 -8.38 4.24
C GLY A 192 15.96 -8.80 5.56
N SER A 193 14.73 -8.34 5.81
CA SER A 193 13.84 -8.73 6.92
C SER A 193 12.65 -9.53 6.42
N GLY A 194 11.75 -9.93 7.31
CA GLY A 194 10.52 -10.65 6.96
C GLY A 194 10.67 -12.17 7.01
N THR A 195 11.51 -12.69 7.90
CA THR A 195 11.54 -14.14 8.12
C THR A 195 10.25 -14.62 8.80
N ASN A 196 9.92 -15.91 8.63
CA ASN A 196 8.75 -16.50 9.26
C ASN A 196 8.80 -16.55 10.79
N ASP A 197 9.95 -16.27 11.39
CA ASP A 197 10.13 -16.21 12.85
C ASP A 197 9.82 -14.84 13.44
N GLU A 198 9.72 -13.80 12.61
CA GLU A 198 9.34 -12.45 13.02
C GLU A 198 7.82 -12.36 13.18
N LYS A 199 7.31 -12.63 14.39
CA LYS A 199 5.86 -12.78 14.66
C LYS A 199 5.21 -11.62 15.41
N GLY A 200 6.00 -10.58 15.76
CA GLY A 200 5.51 -9.52 16.64
C GLY A 200 5.26 -9.98 18.07
N LYS A 201 5.08 -9.03 19.00
CA LYS A 201 4.90 -9.34 20.42
C LYS A 201 3.57 -10.02 20.75
N HIS A 202 2.57 -9.85 19.90
CA HIS A 202 1.22 -10.38 20.09
C HIS A 202 0.87 -11.48 19.07
N ASN A 203 1.87 -12.08 18.41
CA ASN A 203 1.67 -13.02 17.29
C ASN A 203 0.79 -12.40 16.17
N ASN A 204 0.98 -11.10 15.98
CA ASN A 204 0.21 -10.25 15.08
C ASN A 204 0.94 -9.94 13.76
N ILE A 205 2.08 -10.57 13.53
CA ILE A 205 2.84 -10.53 12.28
C ILE A 205 2.83 -11.91 11.65
N LEU A 206 2.53 -11.99 10.36
CA LEU A 206 2.66 -13.19 9.54
C LEU A 206 3.49 -12.87 8.30
N ASN A 207 4.73 -13.30 8.28
CA ASN A 207 5.58 -13.25 7.10
C ASN A 207 5.52 -14.56 6.34
N ILE A 208 5.36 -14.47 5.02
CA ILE A 208 5.34 -15.59 4.08
C ILE A 208 6.47 -15.34 3.06
N PRO A 209 7.72 -15.70 3.43
CA PRO A 209 8.86 -15.56 2.54
C PRO A 209 8.77 -16.57 1.40
N LEU A 210 8.92 -16.09 0.17
CA LEU A 210 8.81 -16.85 -1.06
C LEU A 210 10.15 -16.83 -1.82
N PRO A 211 10.66 -17.95 -2.30
CA PRO A 211 11.91 -17.98 -3.06
C PRO A 211 11.76 -17.29 -4.42
N ALA A 212 12.87 -16.78 -4.95
CA ALA A 212 12.91 -16.28 -6.33
C ALA A 212 12.42 -17.35 -7.31
N GLY A 213 11.66 -16.96 -8.33
CA GLY A 213 11.07 -17.86 -9.30
C GLY A 213 9.75 -18.52 -8.87
N THR A 214 9.22 -18.20 -7.67
CA THR A 214 7.90 -18.69 -7.23
C THR A 214 6.84 -18.38 -8.29
N THR A 215 6.18 -19.41 -8.77
CA THR A 215 5.14 -19.34 -9.80
C THR A 215 3.81 -18.81 -9.26
N SER A 216 2.89 -18.42 -10.16
CA SER A 216 1.52 -18.04 -9.81
C SER A 216 0.81 -19.10 -8.96
N GLU A 217 0.94 -20.37 -9.31
CA GLU A 217 0.31 -21.48 -8.58
C GLU A 217 0.85 -21.60 -7.16
N GLU A 218 2.17 -21.59 -7.01
CA GLU A 218 2.83 -21.68 -5.70
C GLU A 218 2.47 -20.46 -4.82
N TYR A 219 2.44 -19.26 -5.42
CA TYR A 219 2.04 -18.04 -4.70
C TYR A 219 0.59 -18.12 -4.22
N LEU A 220 -0.35 -18.51 -5.10
CA LEU A 220 -1.76 -18.62 -4.74
C LEU A 220 -2.02 -19.73 -3.70
N ASN A 221 -1.21 -20.80 -3.69
CA ASN A 221 -1.24 -21.80 -2.63
C ASN A 221 -0.72 -21.23 -1.30
N ALA A 222 0.37 -20.46 -1.33
CA ALA A 222 0.87 -19.76 -0.14
C ALA A 222 -0.13 -18.72 0.37
N TYR A 223 -0.89 -18.09 -0.50
CA TYR A 223 -1.92 -17.11 -0.12
C TYR A 223 -3.05 -17.71 0.73
N GLU A 224 -3.22 -19.03 0.76
CA GLU A 224 -4.15 -19.69 1.69
C GLU A 224 -3.78 -19.45 3.16
N PHE A 225 -2.49 -19.30 3.49
CA PHE A 225 -2.07 -18.95 4.85
C PHE A 225 -2.55 -17.54 5.22
N VAL A 226 -2.52 -16.59 4.27
CA VAL A 226 -3.07 -15.24 4.45
C VAL A 226 -4.55 -15.33 4.80
N LEU A 227 -5.34 -16.05 3.98
CA LEU A 227 -6.79 -16.16 4.17
C LEU A 227 -7.14 -16.86 5.50
N ASN A 228 -6.39 -17.88 5.88
CA ASN A 228 -6.60 -18.57 7.15
C ASN A 228 -6.29 -17.67 8.35
N LYS A 229 -5.23 -16.87 8.28
CA LYS A 229 -4.88 -15.94 9.34
C LYS A 229 -5.94 -14.83 9.52
N ILE A 230 -6.52 -14.36 8.42
CA ILE A 230 -7.65 -13.41 8.45
C ILE A 230 -8.89 -14.04 9.11
N LYS A 231 -9.21 -15.31 8.81
CA LYS A 231 -10.33 -16.05 9.45
C LYS A 231 -10.15 -16.17 10.95
N GLU A 232 -8.92 -16.38 11.41
CA GLU A 232 -8.59 -16.44 12.84
C GLU A 232 -8.73 -15.07 13.52
N PHE A 233 -8.19 -14.02 12.88
CA PHE A 233 -8.14 -12.68 13.44
C PHE A 233 -9.49 -11.98 13.41
N LYS A 234 -10.32 -12.19 12.37
CA LYS A 234 -11.65 -11.60 12.19
C LYS A 234 -11.60 -10.06 12.21
N PRO A 235 -10.97 -9.42 11.23
CA PRO A 235 -10.79 -7.96 11.19
C PRO A 235 -12.11 -7.23 11.02
N GLU A 236 -12.19 -6.00 11.54
CA GLU A 236 -13.28 -5.05 11.32
C GLU A 236 -13.07 -4.19 10.08
N PHE A 237 -11.84 -4.17 9.55
CA PHE A 237 -11.43 -3.46 8.35
C PHE A 237 -10.16 -4.09 7.76
N ILE A 238 -10.02 -4.10 6.43
CA ILE A 238 -8.83 -4.60 5.73
C ILE A 238 -8.20 -3.47 4.94
N LEU A 239 -6.89 -3.28 5.11
CA LEU A 239 -6.05 -2.42 4.30
C LEU A 239 -5.12 -3.28 3.46
N LEU A 240 -4.86 -2.88 2.21
CA LEU A 240 -3.94 -3.56 1.31
C LEU A 240 -2.79 -2.62 0.94
N SER A 241 -1.55 -3.00 1.27
CA SER A 241 -0.37 -2.48 0.60
C SER A 241 -0.25 -3.20 -0.73
N ALA A 242 -0.63 -2.50 -1.80
CA ALA A 242 -0.82 -3.07 -3.12
C ALA A 242 0.39 -2.75 -4.01
N GLY A 243 1.44 -3.57 -3.91
CA GLY A 243 2.55 -3.60 -4.85
C GLY A 243 2.25 -4.55 -6.02
N PHE A 244 2.73 -4.19 -7.19
CA PHE A 244 2.54 -4.98 -8.42
C PHE A 244 3.85 -5.48 -9.01
N ASP A 245 4.94 -5.35 -8.26
CA ASP A 245 6.31 -5.74 -8.59
C ASP A 245 6.59 -7.25 -8.39
N ALA A 246 5.63 -8.01 -7.89
CA ALA A 246 5.65 -9.47 -7.97
C ALA A 246 5.35 -10.00 -9.38
N HIS A 247 5.02 -9.13 -10.36
CA HIS A 247 4.79 -9.50 -11.76
C HIS A 247 6.08 -10.00 -12.41
N LYS A 248 5.96 -11.03 -13.25
CA LYS A 248 7.11 -11.69 -13.92
C LYS A 248 7.98 -10.77 -14.78
N ASP A 249 7.42 -9.67 -15.27
CA ASP A 249 8.10 -8.69 -16.12
C ASP A 249 8.67 -7.51 -15.32
N ASP A 250 8.50 -7.49 -13.99
CA ASP A 250 9.05 -6.42 -13.15
C ASP A 250 10.58 -6.52 -13.06
N PRO A 251 11.31 -5.40 -13.26
CA PRO A 251 12.77 -5.42 -13.26
C PRO A 251 13.41 -5.55 -11.87
N LEU A 252 12.64 -5.33 -10.79
CA LEU A 252 13.17 -5.28 -9.43
C LEU A 252 12.92 -6.55 -8.61
N ALA A 253 12.39 -7.62 -9.21
CA ALA A 253 12.20 -8.88 -8.50
C ALA A 253 12.11 -10.08 -9.45
N GLN A 254 11.90 -11.29 -8.90
CA GLN A 254 11.93 -12.53 -9.66
C GLN A 254 10.73 -13.44 -9.40
N LEU A 255 9.67 -12.97 -8.74
CA LEU A 255 8.42 -13.73 -8.67
C LEU A 255 7.77 -13.77 -10.04
N GLN A 256 6.91 -14.77 -10.29
CA GLN A 256 6.39 -15.07 -11.62
C GLN A 256 4.87 -14.89 -11.71
N LEU A 257 4.33 -13.84 -11.05
CA LEU A 257 2.92 -13.52 -11.13
C LEU A 257 2.57 -12.88 -12.48
N GLU A 258 1.35 -13.11 -12.92
CA GLU A 258 0.74 -12.43 -14.06
C GLU A 258 -0.35 -11.47 -13.58
N SER A 259 -0.74 -10.50 -14.41
CA SER A 259 -1.74 -9.48 -14.06
C SER A 259 -3.06 -10.07 -13.53
N LYS A 260 -3.49 -11.23 -14.04
CA LYS A 260 -4.69 -11.97 -13.57
C LYS A 260 -4.60 -12.46 -12.12
N ASP A 261 -3.39 -12.66 -11.61
CA ASP A 261 -3.19 -13.17 -10.25
C ASP A 261 -3.53 -12.10 -9.22
N PHE A 262 -3.27 -10.83 -9.52
CA PHE A 262 -3.70 -9.71 -8.68
C PHE A 262 -5.23 -9.58 -8.61
N TYR A 263 -5.95 -9.93 -9.68
CA TYR A 263 -7.40 -10.09 -9.60
C TYR A 263 -7.79 -11.20 -8.63
N SER A 264 -7.14 -12.36 -8.72
CA SER A 264 -7.44 -13.53 -7.89
C SER A 264 -7.16 -13.26 -6.40
N ILE A 265 -6.00 -12.67 -6.07
CA ILE A 265 -5.62 -12.25 -4.72
C ILE A 265 -6.68 -11.29 -4.14
N THR A 266 -7.02 -10.25 -4.91
CA THR A 266 -7.98 -9.23 -4.49
C THR A 266 -9.37 -9.81 -4.28
N LYS A 267 -9.86 -10.60 -5.23
CA LYS A 267 -11.18 -11.25 -5.16
C LYS A 267 -11.31 -12.15 -3.93
N ARG A 268 -10.32 -13.02 -3.68
CA ARG A 268 -10.31 -13.93 -2.51
C ARG A 268 -10.31 -13.16 -1.20
N THR A 269 -9.57 -12.06 -1.12
CA THR A 269 -9.58 -11.16 0.04
C THR A 269 -10.94 -10.51 0.24
N LEU A 270 -11.56 -10.02 -0.83
CA LEU A 270 -12.87 -9.38 -0.78
C LEU A 270 -13.98 -10.38 -0.37
N GLU A 271 -13.99 -11.59 -0.92
CA GLU A 271 -14.93 -12.63 -0.53
C GLU A 271 -14.87 -12.94 0.96
N LEU A 272 -13.65 -12.98 1.51
CA LEU A 272 -13.46 -13.19 2.94
C LEU A 272 -13.85 -11.96 3.77
N SER A 273 -13.56 -10.76 3.30
CA SER A 273 -13.92 -9.50 3.95
C SER A 273 -15.42 -9.34 4.15
N LYS A 274 -16.23 -9.91 3.24
CA LYS A 274 -17.69 -9.91 3.35
C LYS A 274 -18.19 -10.58 4.64
N GLN A 275 -17.45 -11.57 5.13
CA GLN A 275 -17.86 -12.32 6.33
C GLN A 275 -17.55 -11.58 7.64
N TYR A 276 -16.47 -10.77 7.65
CA TYR A 276 -15.95 -10.18 8.90
C TYR A 276 -16.07 -8.67 9.00
N CYS A 277 -15.97 -7.96 7.88
CA CYS A 277 -15.98 -6.50 7.88
C CYS A 277 -16.89 -5.88 6.80
N ASP A 278 -17.92 -6.61 6.37
CA ASP A 278 -18.92 -6.13 5.40
C ASP A 278 -18.29 -5.59 4.10
N GLY A 279 -17.18 -6.19 3.66
CA GLY A 279 -16.47 -5.78 2.44
C GLY A 279 -15.69 -4.47 2.57
N LYS A 280 -15.43 -3.97 3.77
CA LYS A 280 -14.65 -2.75 3.98
C LYS A 280 -13.17 -3.01 3.70
N VAL A 281 -12.76 -2.70 2.47
CA VAL A 281 -11.40 -2.85 1.98
C VAL A 281 -10.94 -1.55 1.34
N VAL A 282 -9.76 -1.09 1.73
CA VAL A 282 -9.06 0.03 1.08
C VAL A 282 -7.68 -0.45 0.70
N SER A 283 -7.29 -0.25 -0.56
CA SER A 283 -5.95 -0.53 -1.04
C SER A 283 -5.21 0.75 -1.42
N ILE A 284 -3.89 0.71 -1.28
CA ILE A 284 -3.00 1.81 -1.65
C ILE A 284 -1.83 1.28 -2.45
N LEU A 285 -1.46 1.98 -3.52
CA LEU A 285 -0.37 1.63 -4.42
C LEU A 285 0.98 1.72 -3.69
N GLU A 286 1.76 0.63 -3.78
CA GLU A 286 3.15 0.58 -3.35
C GLU A 286 4.07 0.43 -4.58
N GLY A 287 4.75 -0.70 -4.75
CA GLY A 287 5.65 -1.00 -5.85
C GLY A 287 4.99 -1.38 -7.16
N GLY A 288 5.82 -1.71 -8.14
CA GLY A 288 5.48 -2.03 -9.53
C GLY A 288 6.20 -1.07 -10.49
N TYR A 289 7.20 -1.58 -11.22
CA TYR A 289 8.20 -0.75 -11.92
C TYR A 289 8.27 -1.02 -13.42
N ASP A 290 7.74 -2.14 -13.91
CA ASP A 290 7.39 -2.26 -15.33
C ASP A 290 6.05 -1.55 -15.58
N LEU A 291 6.03 -0.58 -16.47
CA LEU A 291 4.87 0.29 -16.69
C LEU A 291 3.67 -0.44 -17.29
N GLN A 292 3.90 -1.41 -18.18
CA GLN A 292 2.83 -2.18 -18.80
C GLN A 292 2.24 -3.16 -17.78
N ALA A 293 3.09 -3.90 -17.07
CA ALA A 293 2.68 -4.81 -16.02
C ALA A 293 1.91 -4.09 -14.91
N LEU A 294 2.38 -2.90 -14.50
CA LEU A 294 1.71 -2.06 -13.50
C LEU A 294 0.31 -1.62 -13.97
N GLN A 295 0.20 -1.14 -15.22
CA GLN A 295 -1.08 -0.75 -15.80
C GLN A 295 -2.07 -1.91 -15.82
N GLU A 296 -1.68 -3.07 -16.35
CA GLU A 296 -2.54 -4.26 -16.48
C GLU A 296 -2.90 -4.83 -15.11
N SER A 297 -1.94 -4.92 -14.20
CA SER A 297 -2.15 -5.49 -12.86
C SER A 297 -3.05 -4.61 -11.99
N THR A 298 -2.89 -3.28 -12.03
CA THR A 298 -3.78 -2.34 -11.34
C THR A 298 -5.20 -2.39 -11.91
N GLU A 299 -5.35 -2.55 -13.23
CA GLU A 299 -6.66 -2.74 -13.86
C GLU A 299 -7.34 -4.00 -13.33
N MET A 300 -6.63 -5.12 -13.29
CA MET A 300 -7.16 -6.39 -12.79
C MET A 300 -7.50 -6.33 -11.30
N HIS A 301 -6.69 -5.65 -10.49
CA HIS A 301 -6.96 -5.38 -9.08
C HIS A 301 -8.25 -4.57 -8.89
N VAL A 302 -8.37 -3.44 -9.60
CA VAL A 302 -9.56 -2.56 -9.50
C VAL A 302 -10.80 -3.21 -10.10
N LYS A 303 -10.65 -4.04 -11.13
CA LYS A 303 -11.75 -4.86 -11.66
C LYS A 303 -12.35 -5.77 -10.58
N ALA A 304 -11.52 -6.44 -9.78
CA ALA A 304 -12.01 -7.25 -8.67
C ALA A 304 -12.76 -6.41 -7.61
N LEU A 305 -12.27 -5.17 -7.31
CA LEU A 305 -12.97 -4.24 -6.42
C LEU A 305 -14.34 -3.82 -6.97
N LEU A 306 -14.43 -3.53 -8.27
CA LEU A 306 -15.66 -3.11 -8.96
C LEU A 306 -16.71 -4.24 -9.05
N GLU A 307 -16.25 -5.47 -9.30
CA GLU A 307 -17.13 -6.65 -9.41
C GLU A 307 -17.61 -7.17 -8.05
N PHE A 308 -17.03 -6.67 -6.96
CA PHE A 308 -17.41 -7.06 -5.61
C PHE A 308 -18.67 -6.30 -5.15
N ASN A 309 -19.83 -6.94 -5.27
CA ASN A 309 -21.14 -6.40 -4.91
C ASN A 309 -21.81 -7.18 -3.78
#